data_e51fb9dbe3c0cf7d9cd58a8dc36bc263
#
_entry.id   e51fb9dbe3c0cf7d9cd58a8dc36bc263
#
_cell.length_a   1.000
_cell.length_b   1.000
_cell.length_c   1.000
_cell.angle_alpha   90.00
_cell.angle_beta   90.00
_cell.angle_gamma   90.00
#
_symmetry.space_group_name_H-M   'P 1'
#
loop_
_entity.id
_entity.type
_entity.pdbx_description
1 polymer ?
#
loop_
_entity_poly.entity_id
_entity_poly.type
_entity_poly.pdbx_seq_one_letter_code
_entity_poly.pdbx_strand_id
1 'polypeptide(L)' 'MPHTRETNQLLTHFFRHEAGRMVSVLTCQLGFDRLELAEDIVQDTMVQALRSWPFRGIPDNPSAWLYRVARNKALDWICR' A
#
# COMPACT_ATOMS: atom_id res chain seq x y z
N MET A 1 -0.31 -22.51 -15.23
CA MET A 1 0.98 -21.93 -15.58
C MET A 1 1.81 -21.71 -14.32
N PRO A 2 2.95 -22.40 -14.19
CA PRO A 2 3.78 -22.24 -12.99
C PRO A 2 4.27 -20.81 -12.78
N HIS A 3 4.58 -20.11 -13.84
CA HIS A 3 5.07 -18.73 -13.75
C HIS A 3 4.06 -17.77 -13.14
N THR A 4 2.78 -17.95 -13.48
CA THR A 4 1.73 -17.10 -12.94
C THR A 4 1.58 -17.28 -11.43
N ARG A 5 1.66 -18.55 -10.98
CA ARG A 5 1.55 -18.85 -9.56
C ARG A 5 2.74 -18.27 -8.78
N GLU A 6 3.94 -18.42 -9.29
CA GLU A 6 5.14 -17.87 -8.67
C GLU A 6 5.09 -16.36 -8.61
N THR A 7 4.67 -15.72 -9.68
CA THR A 7 4.53 -14.28 -9.73
C THR A 7 3.50 -13.79 -8.71
N ASN A 8 2.36 -14.48 -8.61
CA ASN A 8 1.32 -14.12 -7.64
C ASN A 8 1.82 -14.28 -6.20
N GLN A 9 2.60 -15.32 -5.93
CA GLN A 9 3.17 -15.52 -4.60
C GLN A 9 4.16 -14.42 -4.26
N LEU A 10 5.01 -14.01 -5.20
CA LEU A 10 5.97 -12.95 -4.98
C LEU A 10 5.27 -11.61 -4.76
N LEU A 11 4.25 -11.32 -5.53
CA LEU A 11 3.47 -10.09 -5.36
C LEU A 11 2.74 -10.08 -4.02
N THR A 12 2.14 -11.21 -3.65
CA THR A 12 1.46 -11.32 -2.37
C THR A 12 2.44 -11.10 -1.22
N HIS A 13 3.62 -11.71 -1.29
CA HIS A 13 4.65 -11.55 -0.27
C HIS A 13 5.11 -10.09 -0.20
N PHE A 14 5.36 -9.47 -1.34
CA PHE A 14 5.75 -8.06 -1.43
C PHE A 14 4.71 -7.16 -0.80
N PHE A 15 3.44 -7.31 -1.19
CA PHE A 15 2.37 -6.48 -0.66
C PHE A 15 2.20 -6.67 0.85
N ARG A 16 2.28 -7.92 1.31
CA ARG A 16 2.13 -8.21 2.74
C ARG A 16 3.25 -7.54 3.56
N HIS A 17 4.47 -7.63 3.06
CA HIS A 17 5.63 -7.00 3.71
C HIS A 17 5.50 -5.48 3.71
N GLU A 18 5.17 -4.90 2.56
CA GLU A 18 5.03 -3.46 2.43
C GLU A 18 3.83 -2.94 3.22
N ALA A 19 2.74 -3.70 3.27
CA ALA A 19 1.56 -3.32 4.05
C ALA A 19 1.91 -3.16 5.52
N GLY A 20 2.64 -4.13 6.08
CA GLY A 20 3.07 -4.06 7.48
C GLY A 20 3.92 -2.84 7.77
N ARG A 21 4.87 -2.55 6.88
CA ARG A 21 5.73 -1.38 7.02
C ARG A 21 4.94 -0.08 6.92
N MET A 22 4.02 -0.01 5.97
CA MET A 22 3.21 1.20 5.77
C MET A 22 2.27 1.45 6.96
N VAL A 23 1.66 0.39 7.49
CA VAL A 23 0.81 0.53 8.68
C VAL A 23 1.64 1.10 9.84
N SER A 24 2.86 0.59 10.03
CA SER A 24 3.74 1.08 11.10
C SER A 24 4.07 2.57 10.93
N VAL A 25 4.45 2.96 9.71
CA VAL A 25 4.80 4.36 9.42
C VAL A 25 3.59 5.27 9.61
N LEU A 26 2.43 4.89 9.07
CA LEU A 26 1.23 5.70 9.19
C LEU A 26 0.75 5.79 10.64
N THR A 27 0.86 4.71 11.40
CA THR A 27 0.49 4.71 12.81
C THR A 27 1.36 5.67 13.60
N CYS A 28 2.65 5.75 13.28
CA CYS A 28 3.54 6.72 13.91
C CYS A 28 3.14 8.16 13.58
N GLN A 29 2.65 8.39 12.37
CA GLN A 29 2.24 9.73 11.95
C GLN A 29 0.86 10.13 12.44
N LEU A 30 -0.08 9.18 12.44
CA LEU A 30 -1.48 9.45 12.82
C LEU A 30 -1.76 9.28 14.30
N GLY A 31 -0.96 8.44 14.99
CA GLY A 31 -1.16 8.09 16.36
C GLY A 31 -1.64 6.65 16.53
N PHE A 32 -1.31 6.04 17.65
CA PHE A 32 -1.66 4.63 17.88
C PHE A 32 -3.16 4.39 18.04
N ASP A 33 -3.91 5.42 18.43
CA ASP A 33 -5.37 5.35 18.52
C ASP A 33 -6.05 5.32 17.15
N ARG A 34 -5.29 5.49 16.07
CA ARG A 34 -5.81 5.49 14.70
C ARG A 34 -5.29 4.33 13.87
N LEU A 35 -5.01 3.22 14.53
CA LEU A 35 -4.51 2.03 13.86
C LEU A 35 -5.47 1.53 12.78
N GLU A 36 -6.77 1.53 13.07
CA GLU A 36 -7.77 1.08 12.09
C GLU A 36 -7.76 1.95 10.85
N LEU A 37 -7.61 3.26 11.03
CA LEU A 37 -7.52 4.18 9.90
C LEU A 37 -6.27 3.89 9.07
N ALA A 38 -5.13 3.65 9.73
CA ALA A 38 -3.90 3.32 9.02
C ALA A 38 -4.06 2.04 8.20
N GLU A 39 -4.70 1.03 8.75
CA GLU A 39 -4.96 -0.23 8.04
C GLU A 39 -5.88 -0.01 6.84
N ASP A 40 -6.93 0.79 6.99
CA ASP A 40 -7.85 1.09 5.90
C ASP A 40 -7.15 1.84 4.77
N ILE A 41 -6.30 2.81 5.10
CA ILE A 41 -5.53 3.55 4.10
C ILE A 41 -4.60 2.63 3.33
N VAL A 42 -3.94 1.71 4.03
CA VAL A 42 -3.02 0.77 3.40
C VAL A 42 -3.79 -0.16 2.46
N GLN A 43 -4.94 -0.69 2.88
CA GLN A 43 -5.77 -1.53 2.03
C GLN A 43 -6.22 -0.80 0.78
N ASP A 44 -6.69 0.44 0.91
CA ASP A 44 -7.09 1.26 -0.23
C ASP A 44 -5.92 1.47 -1.19
N THR A 45 -4.74 1.70 -0.65
CA THR A 45 -3.53 1.88 -1.46
C THR A 45 -3.21 0.63 -2.26
N MET A 46 -3.31 -0.54 -1.64
CA MET A 46 -3.06 -1.81 -2.31
C MET A 46 -4.08 -2.07 -3.41
N VAL A 47 -5.35 -1.78 -3.14
CA VAL A 47 -6.40 -1.92 -4.16
C VAL A 47 -6.12 -0.98 -5.34
N GLN A 48 -5.69 0.24 -5.06
CA GLN A 48 -5.36 1.19 -6.12
C GLN A 48 -4.21 0.68 -6.99
N ALA A 49 -3.18 0.07 -6.37
CA ALA A 49 -2.08 -0.53 -7.12
C ALA A 49 -2.58 -1.65 -8.02
N LEU A 50 -3.42 -2.54 -7.50
CA LEU A 50 -3.96 -3.65 -8.26
C LEU A 50 -4.82 -3.19 -9.44
N ARG A 51 -5.46 -2.04 -9.32
CA ARG A 51 -6.28 -1.47 -10.39
C ARG A 51 -5.46 -0.70 -11.41
N SER A 52 -4.37 -0.08 -10.97
CA SER A 52 -3.58 0.83 -11.80
C SER A 52 -2.45 0.14 -12.54
N TRP A 53 -1.69 -0.69 -11.84
CA TRP A 53 -0.45 -1.26 -12.39
C TRP A 53 -0.64 -2.15 -13.61
N PRO A 54 -1.72 -2.96 -13.73
CA PRO A 54 -1.92 -3.75 -14.95
C PRO A 54 -2.08 -2.91 -16.21
N PHE A 55 -2.56 -1.68 -16.07
CA PHE A 55 -2.80 -0.78 -17.21
C PHE A 55 -1.67 0.21 -17.44
N ARG A 56 -1.10 0.74 -16.37
CA ARG A 56 -0.07 1.78 -16.45
C ARG A 56 1.34 1.25 -16.30
N GLY A 57 1.47 -0.01 -15.91
CA GLY A 57 2.76 -0.63 -15.61
C GLY A 57 3.15 -0.42 -14.16
N ILE A 58 4.04 -1.29 -13.71
CA ILE A 58 4.58 -1.23 -12.35
C ILE A 58 5.57 -0.07 -12.29
N PRO A 59 5.47 0.82 -11.30
CA PRO A 59 6.43 1.93 -11.15
C PRO A 59 7.86 1.43 -10.98
N ASP A 60 8.83 2.27 -11.33
CA ASP A 60 10.24 1.93 -11.14
C ASP A 60 10.57 1.62 -9.69
N ASN A 61 9.93 2.34 -8.78
CA ASN A 61 10.07 2.07 -7.34
C ASN A 61 8.69 1.85 -6.74
N PRO A 62 8.21 0.60 -6.75
CA PRO A 62 6.86 0.29 -6.26
C PRO A 62 6.63 0.69 -4.80
N SER A 63 7.64 0.48 -3.93
CA SER A 63 7.52 0.86 -2.52
C SER A 63 7.30 2.35 -2.36
N ALA A 64 8.06 3.17 -3.07
CA ALA A 64 7.92 4.63 -3.00
C ALA A 64 6.55 5.07 -3.49
N TRP A 65 6.04 4.44 -4.56
CA TRP A 65 4.71 4.73 -5.08
C TRP A 65 3.64 4.44 -4.03
N LEU A 66 3.73 3.28 -3.38
CA LEU A 66 2.77 2.88 -2.36
C LEU A 66 2.78 3.86 -1.18
N TYR A 67 3.97 4.23 -0.70
CA TYR A 67 4.08 5.18 0.42
C TYR A 67 3.53 6.54 0.05
N ARG A 68 3.79 7.01 -1.16
CA ARG A 68 3.30 8.31 -1.61
C ARG A 68 1.78 8.34 -1.66
N VAL A 69 1.17 7.30 -2.23
CA VAL A 69 -0.29 7.21 -2.31
C VAL A 69 -0.91 7.11 -0.92
N ALA A 70 -0.34 6.27 -0.06
CA ALA A 70 -0.84 6.12 1.30
C ALA A 70 -0.72 7.42 2.09
N ARG A 71 0.41 8.10 1.96
CA ARG A 71 0.63 9.38 2.62
C ARG A 71 -0.36 10.43 2.15
N ASN A 72 -0.62 10.49 0.85
CA ASN A 72 -1.59 11.45 0.31
C ASN A 72 -2.99 11.19 0.85
N LYS A 73 -3.37 9.92 0.95
CA LYS A 73 -4.67 9.55 1.52
C LYS A 73 -4.76 9.97 3.00
N ALA A 74 -3.69 9.76 3.75
CA ALA A 74 -3.63 10.15 5.16
C ALA A 74 -3.75 11.67 5.31
N LEU A 75 -3.04 12.43 4.48
CA LEU A 75 -3.11 13.88 4.49
C LEU A 75 -4.50 14.38 4.14
N ASP A 76 -5.15 13.79 3.15
CA ASP A 76 -6.53 14.13 2.79
C ASP A 76 -7.46 13.92 3.97
N TRP A 77 -7.28 12.83 4.69
CA TRP A 77 -8.10 12.52 5.84
C TRP A 77 -7.90 13.54 6.97
N ILE A 78 -6.65 13.91 7.24
CA ILE A 78 -6.30 14.86 8.29
C ILE A 78 -6.83 16.26 7.96
N CYS A 79 -6.76 16.65 6.69
CA CYS A 79 -7.16 17.99 6.25
C CYS A 79 -8.67 18.17 6.07
N ARG A 80 -9.43 17.12 6.28
CA ARG A 80 -10.89 17.25 6.27
C ARG A 80 -11.37 17.93 7.55
#